data_17738e92a7c785227801f1e8025b6587
#
_entry.id   17738e92a7c785227801f1e8025b6587
#
_cell.length_a   1.000
_cell.length_b   1.000
_cell.length_c   1.000
_cell.angle_alpha   90.00
_cell.angle_beta   90.00
_cell.angle_gamma   90.00
#
_symmetry.space_group_name_H-M   'P 1'
#
loop_
_entity.id
_entity.type
_entity.pdbx_description
1 polymer ?
#
loop_
_entity_poly.entity_id
_entity_poly.type
_entity_poly.pdbx_seq_one_letter_code
_entity_poly.pdbx_strand_id
1 'polypeptide(L)'
;MNWASAVIVVFGHRSQFLGIFGGMGASSWLYFTPFSQSEQAALDCLREAVFARDAEYYGEEGVESLAALVESGWLEEDPAHSVLDVERIVRCEPDMEGPGDVRVLEGPEVVDLFGTAQPSRDIVQQAVKRAGDGWFPPFGRGSGCCTAVYGGDGRPEELCFWGTTGD
;
A
#
# COMPACT_ATOMS: atom_id res chain seq x y z
N MET A 1 22.14 -6.37 -11.21
CA MET A 1 21.35 -6.99 -10.13
C MET A 1 19.97 -7.27 -10.69
N ASN A 2 19.54 -8.52 -10.65
CA ASN A 2 18.34 -8.97 -11.37
C ASN A 2 17.13 -8.83 -10.46
N TRP A 3 16.27 -7.84 -10.70
CA TRP A 3 15.08 -7.49 -9.89
C TRP A 3 13.85 -8.36 -10.20
N ALA A 4 14.02 -9.49 -10.89
CA ALA A 4 12.94 -10.30 -11.46
C ALA A 4 12.20 -11.23 -10.48
N SER A 5 12.31 -11.06 -9.16
CA SER A 5 11.66 -11.95 -8.19
C SER A 5 10.97 -11.19 -7.05
N ALA A 6 10.32 -10.07 -7.35
CA ALA A 6 9.37 -9.49 -6.40
C ALA A 6 8.10 -10.35 -6.40
N VAL A 7 7.93 -11.20 -5.38
CA VAL A 7 6.66 -11.89 -5.15
C VAL A 7 5.67 -10.85 -4.63
N ILE A 8 4.93 -10.25 -5.55
CA ILE A 8 3.81 -9.37 -5.23
C ILE A 8 2.66 -10.27 -4.77
N VAL A 9 2.48 -10.42 -3.47
CA VAL A 9 1.27 -11.05 -2.93
C VAL A 9 0.23 -9.96 -2.76
N VAL A 10 -0.64 -9.85 -3.75
CA VAL A 10 -1.77 -8.92 -3.74
C VAL A 10 -2.93 -9.56 -2.99
N PHE A 11 -3.31 -9.01 -1.84
CA PHE A 11 -4.65 -9.17 -1.29
C PHE A 11 -5.45 -7.91 -1.62
N GLY A 12 -5.78 -7.76 -2.91
CA GLY A 12 -6.78 -6.80 -3.36
C GLY A 12 -7.98 -7.61 -3.82
N HIS A 13 -9.03 -7.71 -3.03
CA HIS A 13 -10.31 -8.17 -3.53
C HIS A 13 -10.93 -7.04 -4.37
N ARG A 14 -10.92 -7.20 -5.70
CA ARG A 14 -12.00 -6.63 -6.51
C ARG A 14 -13.26 -7.38 -6.07
N SER A 15 -13.95 -6.86 -5.09
CA SER A 15 -15.30 -7.28 -4.78
C SER A 15 -16.20 -6.87 -5.94
N GLN A 16 -16.47 -7.82 -6.86
CA GLN A 16 -17.70 -7.74 -7.66
C GLN A 16 -18.87 -7.91 -6.70
N PHE A 17 -19.23 -6.89 -5.96
CA PHE A 17 -20.50 -6.82 -5.30
C PHE A 17 -21.50 -6.19 -6.24
N LEU A 18 -22.23 -7.07 -6.94
CA LEU A 18 -23.53 -6.74 -7.51
C LEU A 18 -24.51 -6.58 -6.34
N GLY A 19 -25.01 -5.38 -6.12
CA GLY A 19 -26.36 -5.18 -5.58
C GLY A 19 -26.48 -4.68 -4.16
N ILE A 20 -26.99 -3.44 -4.06
CA ILE A 20 -27.92 -2.97 -3.03
C ILE A 20 -27.30 -2.74 -1.64
N PHE A 21 -26.54 -1.67 -1.51
CA PHE A 21 -26.62 -0.66 -0.44
C PHE A 21 -25.56 0.40 -0.74
N GLY A 22 -25.99 1.64 -0.94
CA GLY A 22 -25.11 2.78 -1.17
C GLY A 22 -24.28 3.10 0.09
N GLY A 23 -23.14 2.42 0.23
CA GLY A 23 -22.07 2.76 1.16
C GLY A 23 -20.89 3.23 0.31
N MET A 24 -20.46 4.46 0.49
CA MET A 24 -19.18 4.97 -0.03
C MET A 24 -18.07 4.15 0.63
N GLY A 25 -17.60 3.10 -0.05
CA GLY A 25 -16.66 2.14 0.49
C GLY A 25 -15.23 2.44 0.07
N ALA A 26 -14.41 2.94 0.99
CA ALA A 26 -12.97 2.96 0.78
C ALA A 26 -12.45 1.53 0.61
N SER A 27 -11.62 1.27 -0.41
CA SER A 27 -10.95 -0.01 -0.60
C SER A 27 -9.61 -0.01 0.14
N SER A 28 -9.25 -1.15 0.73
CA SER A 28 -7.96 -1.33 1.38
C SER A 28 -7.01 -2.13 0.50
N TRP A 29 -5.74 -1.82 0.56
CA TRP A 29 -4.68 -2.53 -0.15
C TRP A 29 -3.50 -2.87 0.77
N LEU A 30 -2.76 -3.95 0.45
CA LEU A 30 -1.61 -4.44 1.19
C LEU A 30 -0.60 -5.06 0.23
N TYR A 31 0.66 -4.63 0.34
CA TYR A 31 1.77 -5.14 -0.47
C TYR A 31 3.00 -5.43 0.38
N PHE A 32 3.79 -6.40 -0.04
CA PHE A 32 5.11 -6.69 0.52
C PHE A 32 6.16 -6.55 -0.59
N THR A 33 7.26 -5.88 -0.29
CA THR A 33 8.42 -5.75 -1.19
C THR A 33 9.68 -6.21 -0.47
N PRO A 34 10.75 -6.60 -1.17
CA PRO A 34 12.04 -6.83 -0.55
C PRO A 34 12.49 -5.61 0.26
N PHE A 35 13.14 -5.86 1.39
CA PHE A 35 13.64 -4.77 2.24
C PHE A 35 14.58 -3.85 1.47
N SER A 36 14.40 -2.56 1.63
CA SER A 36 15.26 -1.49 1.13
C SER A 36 15.54 -0.49 2.25
N GLN A 37 16.73 0.08 2.27
CA GLN A 37 17.07 1.18 3.18
C GLN A 37 16.38 2.49 2.81
N SER A 38 15.83 2.58 1.61
CA SER A 38 15.02 3.71 1.14
C SER A 38 13.60 3.22 0.89
N GLU A 39 12.70 3.56 1.79
CA GLU A 39 11.27 3.26 1.67
C GLU A 39 10.67 3.93 0.42
N GLN A 40 11.15 5.16 0.08
CA GLN A 40 10.71 5.84 -1.14
C GLN A 40 11.10 5.04 -2.39
N ALA A 41 12.35 4.58 -2.49
CA ALA A 41 12.77 3.77 -3.64
C ALA A 41 12.00 2.44 -3.73
N ALA A 42 11.65 1.84 -2.59
CA ALA A 42 10.82 0.64 -2.56
C ALA A 42 9.37 0.94 -3.00
N LEU A 43 8.80 2.06 -2.56
CA LEU A 43 7.48 2.52 -2.99
C LEU A 43 7.45 2.79 -4.51
N ASP A 44 8.46 3.49 -5.04
CA ASP A 44 8.54 3.81 -6.46
C ASP A 44 8.62 2.53 -7.31
N CYS A 45 9.49 1.57 -6.91
CA CYS A 45 9.57 0.27 -7.57
C CYS A 45 8.26 -0.54 -7.49
N LEU A 46 7.57 -0.47 -6.36
CA LEU A 46 6.28 -1.15 -6.18
C LEU A 46 5.21 -0.54 -7.08
N ARG A 47 5.13 0.79 -7.15
CA ARG A 47 4.19 1.50 -8.03
C ARG A 47 4.43 1.16 -9.50
N GLU A 48 5.68 1.15 -9.95
CA GLU A 48 6.03 0.74 -11.33
C GLU A 48 5.62 -0.71 -11.61
N ALA A 49 5.83 -1.62 -10.66
CA ALA A 49 5.45 -3.02 -10.82
C ALA A 49 3.92 -3.22 -10.86
N VAL A 50 3.17 -2.45 -10.06
CA VAL A 50 1.69 -2.49 -10.08
C VAL A 50 1.15 -1.86 -11.36
N PHE A 51 1.70 -0.73 -11.81
CA PHE A 51 1.34 -0.13 -13.09
C PHE A 51 1.61 -1.11 -14.25
N ALA A 52 2.78 -1.75 -14.29
CA ALA A 52 3.12 -2.72 -15.34
C ALA A 52 2.19 -3.94 -15.34
N ARG A 53 1.70 -4.38 -14.18
CA ARG A 53 0.70 -5.45 -14.07
C ARG A 53 -0.63 -5.06 -14.72
N ASP A 54 -1.04 -3.81 -14.53
CA ASP A 54 -2.33 -3.29 -14.97
C ASP A 54 -2.21 -2.47 -16.28
N ALA A 55 -1.06 -2.58 -16.98
CA ALA A 55 -0.71 -1.80 -18.16
C ALA A 55 -1.70 -1.93 -19.34
N GLU A 56 -2.34 -3.10 -19.51
CA GLU A 56 -3.37 -3.31 -20.52
C GLU A 56 -4.57 -2.39 -20.30
N TYR A 57 -5.04 -2.30 -19.04
CA TYR A 57 -6.15 -1.41 -18.66
C TYR A 57 -5.82 0.06 -18.94
N TYR A 58 -4.66 0.53 -18.47
CA TYR A 58 -4.25 1.92 -18.69
C TYR A 58 -3.93 2.24 -20.16
N GLY A 59 -3.41 1.26 -20.92
CA GLY A 59 -3.11 1.39 -22.35
C GLY A 59 -4.36 1.57 -23.21
N GLU A 60 -5.49 0.94 -22.84
CA GLU A 60 -6.79 1.16 -23.51
C GLU A 60 -7.27 2.61 -23.41
N GLU A 61 -6.88 3.31 -22.34
CA GLU A 61 -7.20 4.70 -22.07
C GLU A 61 -6.09 5.67 -22.56
N GLY A 62 -5.06 5.15 -23.23
CA GLY A 62 -3.98 5.94 -23.81
C GLY A 62 -2.87 6.35 -22.83
N VAL A 63 -2.81 5.73 -21.65
CA VAL A 63 -1.77 5.99 -20.65
C VAL A 63 -0.65 4.96 -20.76
N GLU A 64 0.52 5.38 -21.22
CA GLU A 64 1.64 4.50 -21.57
C GLU A 64 2.68 4.34 -20.44
N SER A 65 2.61 5.13 -19.39
CA SER A 65 3.57 5.10 -18.27
C SER A 65 2.96 5.57 -16.97
N LEU A 66 3.56 5.15 -15.84
CA LEU A 66 3.18 5.65 -14.51
C LEU A 66 3.32 7.18 -14.41
N ALA A 67 4.37 7.75 -15.00
CA ALA A 67 4.55 9.20 -15.04
C ALA A 67 3.38 9.90 -15.76
N ALA A 68 2.96 9.37 -16.92
CA ALA A 68 1.81 9.89 -17.65
C ALA A 68 0.50 9.74 -16.85
N LEU A 69 0.33 8.65 -16.11
CA LEU A 69 -0.82 8.44 -15.23
C LEU A 69 -0.89 9.51 -14.13
N VAL A 70 0.23 9.79 -13.48
CA VAL A 70 0.33 10.84 -12.44
C VAL A 70 0.10 12.23 -13.03
N GLU A 71 0.77 12.56 -14.14
CA GLU A 71 0.64 13.86 -14.81
C GLU A 71 -0.76 14.15 -15.35
N SER A 72 -1.51 13.12 -15.69
CA SER A 72 -2.89 13.27 -16.21
C SER A 72 -3.88 13.76 -15.14
N GLY A 73 -3.58 13.59 -13.84
CA GLY A 73 -4.51 13.83 -12.74
C GLY A 73 -5.63 12.78 -12.64
N TRP A 74 -5.56 11.70 -13.43
CA TRP A 74 -6.59 10.67 -13.44
C TRP A 74 -6.85 10.08 -12.07
N LEU A 75 -5.79 9.76 -11.30
CA LEU A 75 -5.92 9.16 -9.97
C LEU A 75 -6.68 10.04 -8.94
N GLU A 76 -6.79 11.35 -9.21
CA GLU A 76 -7.60 12.27 -8.41
C GLU A 76 -9.10 12.13 -8.72
N GLU A 77 -9.45 11.78 -9.97
CA GLU A 77 -10.83 11.65 -10.44
C GLU A 77 -11.34 10.21 -10.31
N ASP A 78 -10.47 9.22 -10.57
CA ASP A 78 -10.79 7.78 -10.52
C ASP A 78 -9.62 7.01 -9.86
N PRO A 79 -9.64 6.86 -8.53
CA PRO A 79 -8.58 6.18 -7.80
C PRO A 79 -8.35 4.75 -8.27
N ALA A 80 -7.08 4.33 -8.33
CA ALA A 80 -6.69 2.99 -8.77
C ALA A 80 -7.04 1.87 -7.77
N HIS A 81 -7.49 2.23 -6.56
CA HIS A 81 -7.75 1.33 -5.44
C HIS A 81 -6.53 0.45 -5.08
N SER A 82 -5.35 1.04 -5.15
CA SER A 82 -4.07 0.36 -4.99
C SER A 82 -2.97 1.31 -4.48
N VAL A 83 -1.74 0.81 -4.42
CA VAL A 83 -0.57 1.63 -4.09
C VAL A 83 -0.29 2.76 -5.10
N LEU A 84 -0.95 2.77 -6.25
CA LEU A 84 -0.83 3.85 -7.23
C LEU A 84 -1.42 5.16 -6.71
N ASP A 85 -2.36 5.10 -5.77
CA ASP A 85 -3.02 6.27 -5.16
C ASP A 85 -2.13 7.03 -4.16
N VAL A 86 -0.93 6.52 -3.86
CA VAL A 86 0.03 7.17 -2.95
C VAL A 86 1.37 7.39 -3.63
N GLU A 87 2.09 8.45 -3.25
CA GLU A 87 3.28 8.89 -3.97
C GLU A 87 4.50 9.11 -3.08
N ARG A 88 4.30 9.51 -1.85
CA ARG A 88 5.35 10.08 -1.03
C ARG A 88 5.47 9.41 0.32
N ILE A 89 6.70 9.04 0.70
CA ILE A 89 7.03 8.61 2.05
C ILE A 89 7.17 9.82 2.96
N VAL A 90 6.49 9.79 4.09
CA VAL A 90 6.59 10.82 5.13
C VAL A 90 6.96 10.22 6.49
N ARG A 91 7.69 11.01 7.28
CA ARG A 91 7.99 10.74 8.69
C ARG A 91 7.46 11.92 9.49
N CYS A 92 6.23 11.82 9.90
CA CYS A 92 5.51 12.90 10.57
C CYS A 92 4.60 12.35 11.67
N GLU A 93 4.10 13.24 12.51
CA GLU A 93 3.05 12.89 13.48
C GLU A 93 1.77 12.42 12.75
N PRO A 94 0.96 11.57 13.41
CA PRO A 94 -0.24 10.96 12.78
C PRO A 94 -1.21 11.93 12.12
N ASP A 95 -1.35 13.13 12.64
CA ASP A 95 -2.32 14.12 12.13
C ASP A 95 -1.75 15.02 11.02
N MET A 96 -0.53 14.75 10.57
CA MET A 96 0.18 15.61 9.60
C MET A 96 0.29 15.00 8.21
N GLU A 97 -0.10 13.71 8.04
CA GLU A 97 -0.17 13.11 6.71
C GLU A 97 -1.41 13.59 5.96
N GLY A 98 -1.28 13.58 4.64
CA GLY A 98 -2.36 13.94 3.71
C GLY A 98 -2.62 12.86 2.66
N PRO A 99 -3.60 13.09 1.78
CA PRO A 99 -3.79 12.22 0.63
C PRO A 99 -2.50 12.09 -0.20
N GLY A 100 -2.20 10.88 -0.67
CA GLY A 100 -0.97 10.58 -1.40
C GLY A 100 0.25 10.26 -0.52
N ASP A 101 0.17 10.43 0.80
CA ASP A 101 1.27 10.14 1.71
C ASP A 101 1.26 8.70 2.22
N VAL A 102 2.46 8.16 2.40
CA VAL A 102 2.70 6.89 3.10
C VAL A 102 3.57 7.17 4.33
N ARG A 103 2.99 7.03 5.51
CA ARG A 103 3.70 7.25 6.76
C ARG A 103 4.49 6.03 7.20
N VAL A 104 5.75 6.23 7.58
CA VAL A 104 6.57 5.16 8.16
C VAL A 104 6.18 4.96 9.62
N LEU A 105 5.76 3.73 9.97
CA LEU A 105 5.49 3.36 11.35
C LEU A 105 6.74 2.78 11.99
N GLU A 106 7.06 3.26 13.17
CA GLU A 106 8.21 2.84 13.95
C GLU A 106 7.87 2.73 15.45
N GLY A 107 8.68 1.94 16.17
CA GLY A 107 8.65 1.89 17.62
C GLY A 107 7.30 1.52 18.23
N PRO A 108 6.73 2.37 19.11
CA PRO A 108 5.51 2.06 19.85
C PRO A 108 4.29 1.79 18.95
N GLU A 109 4.15 2.51 17.83
CA GLU A 109 3.02 2.33 16.91
C GLU A 109 3.01 0.93 16.27
N VAL A 110 4.19 0.41 15.92
CA VAL A 110 4.32 -0.97 15.40
C VAL A 110 3.93 -1.97 16.48
N VAL A 111 4.34 -1.75 17.73
CA VAL A 111 3.97 -2.62 18.86
C VAL A 111 2.46 -2.59 19.11
N ASP A 112 1.84 -1.41 19.08
CA ASP A 112 0.40 -1.26 19.31
C ASP A 112 -0.40 -1.99 18.22
N LEU A 113 0.04 -1.90 16.96
CA LEU A 113 -0.66 -2.50 15.82
C LEU A 113 -0.44 -4.02 15.72
N PHE A 114 0.79 -4.49 15.94
CA PHE A 114 1.18 -5.88 15.68
C PHE A 114 1.50 -6.70 16.93
N GLY A 115 1.57 -6.07 18.11
CA GLY A 115 1.94 -6.71 19.38
C GLY A 115 3.43 -6.98 19.52
N THR A 116 4.27 -6.50 18.61
CA THR A 116 5.73 -6.66 18.60
C THR A 116 6.40 -5.54 17.80
N ALA A 117 7.62 -5.18 18.20
CA ALA A 117 8.45 -4.21 17.47
C ALA A 117 9.08 -4.80 16.18
N GLN A 118 9.03 -6.12 16.00
CA GLN A 118 9.61 -6.83 14.86
C GLN A 118 8.58 -7.81 14.29
N PRO A 119 7.52 -7.30 13.60
CA PRO A 119 6.50 -8.14 13.05
C PRO A 119 7.06 -8.98 11.88
N SER A 120 6.74 -10.28 11.89
CA SER A 120 6.94 -11.13 10.72
C SER A 120 5.80 -10.95 9.72
N ARG A 121 5.99 -11.43 8.49
CA ARG A 121 4.93 -11.43 7.47
C ARG A 121 3.64 -12.10 7.98
N ASP A 122 3.75 -13.23 8.69
CA ASP A 122 2.61 -13.94 9.24
C ASP A 122 1.85 -13.12 10.28
N ILE A 123 2.57 -12.38 11.14
CA ILE A 123 1.96 -11.48 12.13
C ILE A 123 1.17 -10.37 11.44
N VAL A 124 1.74 -9.75 10.41
CA VAL A 124 1.06 -8.71 9.63
C VAL A 124 -0.20 -9.28 8.97
N GLN A 125 -0.08 -10.41 8.26
CA GLN A 125 -1.22 -11.05 7.60
C GLN A 125 -2.33 -11.46 8.58
N GLN A 126 -1.96 -11.94 9.77
CA GLN A 126 -2.93 -12.26 10.82
C GLN A 126 -3.60 -11.00 11.39
N ALA A 127 -2.88 -9.90 11.54
CA ALA A 127 -3.46 -8.62 11.96
C ALA A 127 -4.51 -8.13 10.96
N VAL A 128 -4.18 -8.13 9.66
CA VAL A 128 -5.11 -7.81 8.56
C VAL A 128 -6.34 -8.73 8.60
N LYS A 129 -6.12 -10.04 8.69
CA LYS A 129 -7.22 -11.02 8.71
C LYS A 129 -8.15 -10.84 9.92
N ARG A 130 -7.60 -10.48 11.10
CA ARG A 130 -8.41 -10.24 12.31
C ARG A 130 -9.23 -8.97 12.22
N ALA A 131 -8.70 -7.96 11.58
CA ALA A 131 -9.38 -6.68 11.40
C ALA A 131 -10.52 -6.76 10.36
N GLY A 132 -10.46 -7.72 9.43
CA GLY A 132 -11.46 -7.88 8.37
C GLY A 132 -11.60 -6.63 7.50
N ASP A 133 -12.79 -6.37 7.00
CA ASP A 133 -13.06 -5.22 6.14
C ASP A 133 -12.99 -3.86 6.87
N GLY A 134 -12.84 -3.87 8.19
CA GLY A 134 -12.68 -2.67 9.03
C GLY A 134 -11.21 -2.32 9.35
N TRP A 135 -10.24 -3.00 8.74
CA TRP A 135 -8.84 -2.71 8.96
C TRP A 135 -8.42 -1.50 8.12
N PHE A 136 -8.71 -0.35 8.67
CA PHE A 136 -8.21 0.90 8.15
C PHE A 136 -6.94 1.29 8.92
N PRO A 137 -5.93 1.83 8.24
CA PRO A 137 -4.86 2.53 8.96
C PRO A 137 -5.48 3.62 9.82
N PRO A 138 -4.85 4.04 10.92
CA PRO A 138 -5.37 5.09 11.79
C PRO A 138 -5.40 6.48 11.12
N PHE A 139 -5.34 6.57 9.80
CA PHE A 139 -5.20 7.79 9.01
C PHE A 139 -6.35 8.01 8.06
N GLY A 140 -6.31 9.18 7.41
CA GLY A 140 -7.30 9.62 6.43
C GLY A 140 -7.37 8.73 5.18
N ARG A 141 -8.46 8.88 4.43
CA ARG A 141 -8.62 8.24 3.13
C ARG A 141 -7.56 8.73 2.14
N GLY A 142 -7.14 7.86 1.24
CA GLY A 142 -6.14 8.18 0.23
C GLY A 142 -4.71 8.20 0.75
N SER A 143 -4.47 7.66 1.95
CA SER A 143 -3.14 7.56 2.54
C SER A 143 -2.77 6.14 2.90
N GLY A 144 -1.51 5.93 3.27
CA GLY A 144 -1.01 4.62 3.63
C GLY A 144 0.05 4.65 4.71
N CYS A 145 0.52 3.45 5.03
CA CYS A 145 1.63 3.23 5.93
C CYS A 145 2.64 2.26 5.37
N CYS A 146 3.84 2.31 5.91
CA CYS A 146 4.79 1.24 5.75
C CYS A 146 5.55 0.93 7.04
N THR A 147 6.01 -0.31 7.15
CA THR A 147 6.92 -0.76 8.22
C THR A 147 7.83 -1.88 7.73
N ALA A 148 8.95 -2.07 8.42
CA ALA A 148 9.81 -3.21 8.18
C ALA A 148 9.16 -4.51 8.68
N VAL A 149 9.36 -5.59 7.93
CA VAL A 149 8.95 -6.95 8.26
C VAL A 149 10.19 -7.80 8.44
N TYR A 150 10.21 -8.59 9.50
CA TYR A 150 11.41 -9.25 9.98
C TYR A 150 11.36 -10.76 9.72
N GLY A 151 12.52 -11.31 9.34
CA GLY A 151 12.74 -12.73 9.24
C GLY A 151 12.96 -13.40 10.60
N GLY A 152 13.11 -14.73 10.57
CA GLY A 152 13.32 -15.53 11.77
C GLY A 152 14.64 -15.27 12.50
N ASP A 153 15.59 -14.60 11.85
CA ASP A 153 16.88 -14.19 12.42
C ASP A 153 16.86 -12.76 13.03
N GLY A 154 15.68 -12.11 13.03
CA GLY A 154 15.49 -10.77 13.56
C GLY A 154 16.03 -9.65 12.65
N ARG A 155 16.34 -9.96 11.39
CA ARG A 155 16.71 -8.95 10.38
C ARG A 155 15.51 -8.55 9.54
N PRO A 156 15.45 -7.28 9.11
CA PRO A 156 14.42 -6.87 8.18
C PRO A 156 14.65 -7.54 6.82
N GLU A 157 13.63 -8.23 6.33
CA GLU A 157 13.63 -8.94 5.04
C GLU A 157 12.74 -8.25 4.00
N GLU A 158 11.68 -7.60 4.46
CA GLU A 158 10.69 -6.97 3.60
C GLU A 158 10.26 -5.60 4.15
N LEU A 159 9.66 -4.80 3.27
CA LEU A 159 8.80 -3.68 3.65
C LEU A 159 7.35 -4.07 3.35
N CYS A 160 6.48 -3.78 4.29
CA CYS A 160 5.04 -3.91 4.13
C CYS A 160 4.45 -2.52 3.92
N PHE A 161 3.69 -2.35 2.83
CA PHE A 161 2.93 -1.15 2.52
C PHE A 161 1.44 -1.48 2.58
N TRP A 162 0.65 -0.64 3.22
CA TRP A 162 -0.81 -0.78 3.24
C TRP A 162 -1.49 0.58 3.32
N GLY A 163 -2.73 0.65 2.87
CA GLY A 163 -3.47 1.89 2.85
C GLY A 163 -4.91 1.73 2.41
N THR A 164 -5.56 2.88 2.23
CA THR A 164 -6.93 2.98 1.76
C THR A 164 -7.02 3.97 0.61
N THR A 165 -8.01 3.77 -0.25
CA THR A 165 -8.33 4.69 -1.33
C THR A 165 -9.09 5.92 -0.84
N GLY A 166 -9.12 6.95 -1.66
CA GLY A 166 -9.71 8.25 -1.36
C GLY A 166 -11.17 8.45 -1.76
N ASP A 167 -11.93 7.42 -2.19
CA ASP A 167 -13.32 7.57 -2.66
C ASP A 167 -14.33 8.08 -1.61
#